data_718cdb609b6756ca07f8f5c5d91bd587
#
_entry.id   718cdb609b6756ca07f8f5c5d91bd587
#
_cell.length_a   1.000
_cell.length_b   1.000
_cell.length_c   1.000
_cell.angle_alpha   90.00
_cell.angle_beta   90.00
_cell.angle_gamma   90.00
#
_symmetry.space_group_name_H-M   'P 1'
#
loop_
_entity.id
_entity.type
_entity.pdbx_description
1 polymer ?
#
loop_
_entity_poly.entity_id
_entity_poly.type
_entity_poly.pdbx_seq_one_letter_code
_entity_poly.pdbx_strand_id
1 'polypeptide(L)'
;MQLNNNKLIKVLKTYPYILAVMVVFYMVYNLEIPEPDMNYIPWWYTVYEAFGILTDFCVIPVNIILFIFNIIMSLKIIKYSFKMLEDGNSTESIMKSAIDIKKNHFIVFLIFIVCGYIGYEIPLFIVFLICYCWFMLIMSGSVSCAGFIKEYSADNIKFIKMIISAVIQFIPFIDIVIAGKCLTNLKYR
;
A
#
# COMPACT_ATOMS: atom_id res chain seq x y z
N MET A 1 17.41 -19.76 3.49
CA MET A 1 16.57 -18.73 4.12
C MET A 1 16.33 -17.48 3.23
N GLN A 2 17.21 -17.17 2.28
CA GLN A 2 17.05 -16.08 1.28
C GLN A 2 15.81 -16.22 0.36
N LEU A 3 15.40 -17.46 0.02
CA LEU A 3 14.27 -17.69 -0.88
C LEU A 3 12.91 -17.17 -0.35
N ASN A 4 12.74 -17.15 0.98
CA ASN A 4 11.49 -16.73 1.61
C ASN A 4 11.36 -15.19 1.65
N ASN A 5 12.49 -14.48 1.69
CA ASN A 5 12.53 -13.02 1.71
C ASN A 5 12.18 -12.43 0.33
N ASN A 6 12.65 -13.06 -0.75
CA ASN A 6 12.31 -12.63 -2.12
C ASN A 6 10.81 -12.80 -2.44
N LYS A 7 10.17 -13.85 -1.88
CA LYS A 7 8.72 -14.06 -2.03
C LYS A 7 7.94 -12.96 -1.32
N LEU A 8 8.33 -12.59 -0.09
CA LEU A 8 7.66 -11.53 0.66
C LEU A 8 7.76 -10.18 -0.06
N ILE A 9 8.95 -9.81 -0.53
CA ILE A 9 9.16 -8.57 -1.31
C ILE A 9 8.32 -8.59 -2.60
N LYS A 10 8.23 -9.73 -3.28
CA LYS A 10 7.40 -9.86 -4.48
C LYS A 10 5.92 -9.65 -4.15
N VAL A 11 5.42 -10.26 -3.08
CA VAL A 11 4.04 -10.05 -2.62
C VAL A 11 3.79 -8.59 -2.28
N LEU A 12 4.72 -7.92 -1.59
CA LEU A 12 4.63 -6.50 -1.27
C LEU A 12 4.55 -5.59 -2.49
N LYS A 13 5.23 -5.95 -3.57
CA LYS A 13 5.20 -5.20 -4.82
C LYS A 13 3.91 -5.41 -5.63
N THR A 14 3.31 -6.61 -5.56
CA THR A 14 2.13 -6.96 -6.36
C THR A 14 0.81 -6.73 -5.65
N TYR A 15 0.78 -6.88 -4.33
CA TYR A 15 -0.42 -6.76 -3.53
C TYR A 15 -1.16 -5.40 -3.69
N PRO A 16 -0.48 -4.25 -3.69
CA PRO A 16 -1.14 -2.96 -3.88
C PRO A 16 -1.92 -2.85 -5.20
N TYR A 17 -1.43 -3.47 -6.26
CA TYR A 17 -2.13 -3.48 -7.55
C TYR A 17 -3.41 -4.33 -7.51
N ILE A 18 -3.41 -5.43 -6.77
CA ILE A 18 -4.63 -6.23 -6.56
C ILE A 18 -5.68 -5.39 -5.83
N LEU A 19 -5.28 -4.66 -4.79
CA LEU A 19 -6.17 -3.72 -4.10
C LEU A 19 -6.69 -2.63 -5.04
N ALA A 20 -5.83 -2.04 -5.87
CA ALA A 20 -6.22 -1.01 -6.82
C ALA A 20 -7.27 -1.52 -7.82
N VAL A 21 -7.07 -2.73 -8.36
CA VAL A 21 -8.05 -3.36 -9.27
C VAL A 21 -9.40 -3.55 -8.58
N MET A 22 -9.40 -4.04 -7.32
CA MET A 22 -10.65 -4.22 -6.57
C MET A 22 -11.36 -2.91 -6.28
N VAL A 23 -10.60 -1.85 -5.93
CA VAL A 23 -11.14 -0.51 -5.68
C VAL A 23 -11.75 0.07 -6.95
N VAL A 24 -11.05 -0.03 -8.09
CA VAL A 24 -11.56 0.45 -9.38
C VAL A 24 -12.82 -0.33 -9.79
N PHE A 25 -12.81 -1.65 -9.61
CA PHE A 25 -13.97 -2.48 -9.91
C PHE A 25 -15.19 -2.09 -9.06
N TYR A 26 -15.00 -1.89 -7.76
CA TYR A 26 -16.04 -1.43 -6.86
C TYR A 26 -16.58 -0.05 -7.23
N MET A 27 -15.69 0.86 -7.65
CA MET A 27 -16.09 2.17 -8.14
C MET A 27 -16.93 2.10 -9.40
N VAL A 28 -16.45 1.35 -10.42
CA VAL A 28 -17.17 1.21 -11.70
C VAL A 28 -18.56 0.64 -11.48
N TYR A 29 -18.68 -0.27 -10.52
CA TYR A 29 -19.95 -0.85 -10.12
C TYR A 29 -20.91 0.18 -9.49
N ASN A 30 -20.39 1.09 -8.66
CA ASN A 30 -21.20 2.12 -8.00
C ASN A 30 -21.44 3.38 -8.87
N LEU A 31 -20.93 3.44 -10.11
CA LEU A 31 -21.32 4.47 -11.05
C LEU A 31 -22.78 4.24 -11.44
N GLU A 32 -23.61 5.26 -11.22
CA GLU A 32 -25.01 5.21 -11.64
C GLU A 32 -25.10 5.00 -13.16
N ILE A 33 -25.51 3.81 -13.56
CA ILE A 33 -25.87 3.53 -14.95
C ILE A 33 -27.34 3.89 -15.09
N PRO A 34 -27.71 4.78 -16.04
CA PRO A 34 -29.11 5.13 -16.25
C PRO A 34 -29.96 3.87 -16.49
N GLU A 35 -31.08 3.79 -15.78
CA GLU A 35 -32.03 2.70 -15.97
C GLU A 35 -32.50 2.67 -17.44
N PRO A 36 -32.48 1.52 -18.09
CA PRO A 36 -32.96 1.40 -19.44
C PRO A 36 -34.48 1.60 -19.50
N ASP A 37 -34.98 2.05 -20.66
CA ASP A 37 -36.38 2.23 -20.88
C ASP A 37 -37.15 0.91 -20.59
N MET A 38 -38.22 0.97 -19.78
CA MET A 38 -38.94 -0.21 -19.28
C MET A 38 -39.47 -1.13 -20.39
N ASN A 39 -39.57 -0.62 -21.64
CA ASN A 39 -40.02 -1.38 -22.78
C ASN A 39 -38.96 -2.29 -23.39
N TYR A 40 -37.67 -2.09 -23.04
CA TYR A 40 -36.59 -2.91 -23.56
C TYR A 40 -35.43 -2.92 -22.56
N ILE A 41 -35.29 -4.02 -21.82
CA ILE A 41 -34.17 -4.25 -20.91
C ILE A 41 -33.07 -4.98 -21.71
N PRO A 42 -31.93 -4.32 -22.00
CA PRO A 42 -30.82 -4.98 -22.69
C PRO A 42 -30.24 -6.10 -21.82
N TRP A 43 -29.81 -7.21 -22.43
CA TRP A 43 -29.22 -8.35 -21.70
C TRP A 43 -28.03 -7.95 -20.82
N TRP A 44 -27.24 -6.97 -21.22
CA TRP A 44 -26.11 -6.47 -20.44
C TRP A 44 -26.56 -5.81 -19.13
N TYR A 45 -27.75 -5.19 -19.09
CA TYR A 45 -28.30 -4.59 -17.87
C TYR A 45 -28.70 -5.68 -16.86
N THR A 46 -29.31 -6.77 -17.31
CA THR A 46 -29.62 -7.92 -16.44
C THR A 46 -28.34 -8.55 -15.87
N VAL A 47 -27.27 -8.63 -16.67
CA VAL A 47 -25.95 -9.09 -16.20
C VAL A 47 -25.38 -8.11 -15.19
N TYR A 48 -25.51 -6.80 -15.42
CA TYR A 48 -25.05 -5.76 -14.50
C TYR A 48 -25.79 -5.84 -13.15
N GLU A 49 -27.14 -5.98 -13.15
CA GLU A 49 -27.90 -6.15 -11.90
C GLU A 49 -27.51 -7.42 -11.15
N ALA A 50 -27.36 -8.55 -11.84
CA ALA A 50 -26.94 -9.80 -11.22
C ALA A 50 -25.53 -9.69 -10.60
N PHE A 51 -24.61 -9.01 -11.30
CA PHE A 51 -23.28 -8.67 -10.75
C PHE A 51 -23.39 -7.75 -9.54
N GLY A 52 -24.34 -6.83 -9.54
CA GLY A 52 -24.61 -5.91 -8.43
C GLY A 52 -25.00 -6.63 -7.17
N ILE A 53 -26.00 -7.46 -7.26
CA ILE A 53 -26.47 -8.27 -6.12
C ILE A 53 -25.32 -9.13 -5.57
N LEU A 54 -24.54 -9.77 -6.44
CA LEU A 54 -23.37 -10.56 -6.03
C LEU A 54 -22.31 -9.71 -5.34
N THR A 55 -22.06 -8.50 -5.86
CA THR A 55 -21.08 -7.56 -5.31
C THR A 55 -21.51 -7.09 -3.92
N ASP A 56 -22.77 -6.72 -3.73
CA ASP A 56 -23.29 -6.28 -2.43
C ASP A 56 -23.17 -7.37 -1.36
N PHE A 57 -23.46 -8.62 -1.71
CA PHE A 57 -23.29 -9.74 -0.80
C PHE A 57 -21.81 -10.05 -0.49
N CYS A 58 -20.90 -9.82 -1.43
CA CYS A 58 -19.48 -10.18 -1.28
C CYS A 58 -18.63 -9.03 -0.74
N VAL A 59 -19.01 -7.76 -0.92
CA VAL A 59 -18.20 -6.60 -0.57
C VAL A 59 -17.79 -6.59 0.91
N ILE A 60 -18.73 -6.80 1.82
CA ILE A 60 -18.44 -6.77 3.26
C ILE A 60 -17.51 -7.92 3.67
N PRO A 61 -17.81 -9.21 3.38
CA PRO A 61 -16.91 -10.32 3.70
C PRO A 61 -15.52 -10.18 3.08
N VAL A 62 -15.45 -9.77 1.82
CA VAL A 62 -14.17 -9.58 1.12
C VAL A 62 -13.34 -8.49 1.76
N ASN A 63 -13.96 -7.34 2.11
CA ASN A 63 -13.24 -6.26 2.80
C ASN A 63 -12.76 -6.69 4.20
N ILE A 64 -13.52 -7.45 4.95
CA ILE A 64 -13.09 -8.01 6.25
C ILE A 64 -11.88 -8.92 6.05
N ILE A 65 -11.92 -9.84 5.08
CA ILE A 65 -10.80 -10.74 4.77
C ILE A 65 -9.56 -9.94 4.37
N LEU A 66 -9.72 -8.94 3.51
CA LEU A 66 -8.61 -8.06 3.09
C LEU A 66 -8.05 -7.26 4.26
N PHE A 67 -8.89 -6.77 5.15
CA PHE A 67 -8.47 -6.04 6.35
C PHE A 67 -7.61 -6.94 7.27
N ILE A 68 -8.08 -8.15 7.55
CA ILE A 68 -7.31 -9.13 8.33
C ILE A 68 -5.99 -9.46 7.62
N PHE A 69 -6.02 -9.66 6.31
CA PHE A 69 -4.81 -9.93 5.52
C PHE A 69 -3.82 -8.76 5.61
N ASN A 70 -4.28 -7.51 5.54
CA ASN A 70 -3.43 -6.32 5.69
C ASN A 70 -2.76 -6.25 7.07
N ILE A 71 -3.49 -6.57 8.13
CA ILE A 71 -2.91 -6.66 9.49
C ILE A 71 -1.78 -7.71 9.52
N ILE A 72 -2.07 -8.92 9.04
CA ILE A 72 -1.09 -10.00 9.02
C ILE A 72 0.14 -9.63 8.20
N MET A 73 -0.04 -9.02 7.04
CA MET A 73 1.06 -8.58 6.18
C MET A 73 1.88 -7.47 6.83
N SER A 74 1.24 -6.48 7.46
CA SER A 74 1.92 -5.41 8.20
C SER A 74 2.80 -5.97 9.32
N LEU A 75 2.28 -6.91 10.11
CA LEU A 75 3.06 -7.57 11.17
C LEU A 75 4.24 -8.38 10.61
N LYS A 76 4.03 -9.12 9.51
CA LYS A 76 5.11 -9.86 8.84
C LYS A 76 6.22 -8.92 8.34
N ILE A 77 5.86 -7.76 7.82
CA ILE A 77 6.84 -6.81 7.28
C ILE A 77 7.59 -6.11 8.39
N ILE A 78 6.92 -5.71 9.46
CA ILE A 78 7.58 -5.17 10.64
C ILE A 78 8.61 -6.19 11.15
N LYS A 79 8.21 -7.46 11.33
CA LYS A 79 9.14 -8.52 11.73
C LYS A 79 10.29 -8.70 10.73
N TYR A 80 10.01 -8.63 9.44
CA TYR A 80 11.04 -8.72 8.39
C TYR A 80 12.01 -7.54 8.44
N SER A 81 11.52 -6.34 8.70
CA SER A 81 12.35 -5.12 8.83
C SER A 81 13.33 -5.24 10.00
N PHE A 82 12.88 -5.74 11.16
CA PHE A 82 13.76 -6.03 12.28
C PHE A 82 14.81 -7.10 11.93
N LYS A 83 14.40 -8.16 11.24
CA LYS A 83 15.32 -9.19 10.81
C LYS A 83 16.39 -8.67 9.84
N MET A 84 16.05 -7.73 8.94
CA MET A 84 17.06 -7.10 8.07
C MET A 84 18.14 -6.36 8.85
N LEU A 85 17.82 -5.83 10.05
CA LEU A 85 18.80 -5.23 10.94
C LEU A 85 19.75 -6.29 11.54
N GLU A 86 19.20 -7.43 11.98
CA GLU A 86 19.95 -8.52 12.60
C GLU A 86 20.84 -9.27 11.58
N ASP A 87 20.35 -9.53 10.38
CA ASP A 87 21.03 -10.31 9.31
C ASP A 87 22.27 -9.57 8.70
N GLY A 88 22.66 -8.42 9.21
CA GLY A 88 23.84 -7.70 8.74
C GLY A 88 23.72 -7.06 7.36
N ASN A 89 22.50 -6.94 6.81
CA ASN A 89 22.29 -6.26 5.52
C ASN A 89 22.86 -4.84 5.54
N SER A 90 23.46 -4.39 4.44
CA SER A 90 23.92 -3.01 4.35
C SER A 90 22.75 -2.03 4.33
N THR A 91 22.95 -0.82 4.87
CA THR A 91 21.94 0.25 4.83
C THR A 91 21.48 0.54 3.40
N GLU A 92 22.42 0.51 2.45
CA GLU A 92 22.13 0.72 1.01
C GLU A 92 21.13 -0.34 0.48
N SER A 93 21.34 -1.61 0.81
CA SER A 93 20.44 -2.71 0.40
C SER A 93 19.04 -2.54 0.98
N ILE A 94 18.95 -2.18 2.28
CA ILE A 94 17.68 -1.93 2.97
C ILE A 94 16.92 -0.77 2.31
N MET A 95 17.61 0.37 2.11
CA MET A 95 17.02 1.57 1.52
C MET A 95 16.60 1.37 0.06
N LYS A 96 17.39 0.62 -0.71
CA LYS A 96 17.02 0.26 -2.08
C LYS A 96 15.73 -0.56 -2.13
N SER A 97 15.62 -1.56 -1.24
CA SER A 97 14.41 -2.38 -1.11
C SER A 97 13.19 -1.53 -0.70
N ALA A 98 13.38 -0.59 0.24
CA ALA A 98 12.34 0.33 0.67
C ALA A 98 11.84 1.22 -0.47
N ILE A 99 12.75 1.81 -1.25
CA ILE A 99 12.40 2.67 -2.40
C ILE A 99 11.66 1.88 -3.47
N ASP A 100 12.08 0.66 -3.75
CA ASP A 100 11.42 -0.21 -4.72
C ASP A 100 9.97 -0.54 -4.31
N ILE A 101 9.72 -0.76 -3.01
CA ILE A 101 8.36 -0.96 -2.48
C ILE A 101 7.56 0.33 -2.63
N LYS A 102 8.13 1.48 -2.20
CA LYS A 102 7.46 2.78 -2.23
C LYS A 102 7.06 3.23 -3.63
N LYS A 103 7.89 2.98 -4.64
CA LYS A 103 7.56 3.30 -6.05
C LYS A 103 6.28 2.59 -6.51
N ASN A 104 6.11 1.32 -6.14
CA ASN A 104 4.91 0.58 -6.50
C ASN A 104 3.69 1.10 -5.71
N HIS A 105 3.86 1.40 -4.43
CA HIS A 105 2.80 1.97 -3.59
C HIS A 105 2.38 3.37 -4.07
N PHE A 106 3.31 4.17 -4.56
CA PHE A 106 3.04 5.52 -5.06
C PHE A 106 1.99 5.53 -6.18
N ILE A 107 2.12 4.63 -7.15
CA ILE A 107 1.16 4.51 -8.26
C ILE A 107 -0.23 4.17 -7.72
N VAL A 108 -0.31 3.25 -6.77
CA VAL A 108 -1.57 2.84 -6.16
C VAL A 108 -2.18 3.95 -5.31
N PHE A 109 -1.36 4.75 -4.61
CA PHE A 109 -1.82 5.95 -3.92
C PHE A 109 -2.49 6.94 -4.87
N LEU A 110 -1.90 7.18 -6.04
CA LEU A 110 -2.51 8.07 -7.04
C LEU A 110 -3.87 7.52 -7.51
N ILE A 111 -3.97 6.22 -7.77
CA ILE A 111 -5.24 5.58 -8.12
C ILE A 111 -6.26 5.78 -6.99
N PHE A 112 -5.88 5.59 -5.74
CA PHE A 112 -6.78 5.76 -4.59
C PHE A 112 -7.24 7.20 -4.40
N ILE A 113 -6.39 8.20 -4.67
CA ILE A 113 -6.79 9.61 -4.64
C ILE A 113 -7.86 9.88 -5.70
N VAL A 114 -7.66 9.40 -6.93
CA VAL A 114 -8.64 9.55 -8.01
C VAL A 114 -9.94 8.85 -7.66
N CYS A 115 -9.86 7.60 -7.19
CA CYS A 115 -11.02 6.83 -6.77
C CYS A 115 -11.76 7.50 -5.60
N GLY A 116 -11.03 8.04 -4.62
CA GLY A 116 -11.61 8.76 -3.49
C GLY A 116 -12.30 10.05 -3.92
N TYR A 117 -11.76 10.75 -4.91
CA TYR A 117 -12.39 11.94 -5.47
C TYR A 117 -13.69 11.64 -6.21
N ILE A 118 -13.73 10.54 -6.98
CA ILE A 118 -14.94 10.14 -7.71
C ILE A 118 -15.99 9.54 -6.76
N GLY A 119 -15.56 8.72 -5.80
CA GLY A 119 -16.43 8.00 -4.85
C GLY A 119 -16.65 8.73 -3.52
N TYR A 120 -16.46 10.06 -3.47
CA TYR A 120 -16.54 10.83 -2.21
C TYR A 120 -17.92 10.76 -1.55
N GLU A 121 -18.98 10.50 -2.31
CA GLU A 121 -20.35 10.38 -1.81
C GLU A 121 -20.63 9.06 -1.07
N ILE A 122 -19.68 8.10 -1.13
CA ILE A 122 -19.82 6.79 -0.46
C ILE A 122 -18.94 6.76 0.80
N PRO A 123 -19.47 7.12 2.00
CA PRO A 123 -18.64 7.26 3.21
C PRO A 123 -17.87 5.99 3.58
N LEU A 124 -18.51 4.82 3.46
CA LEU A 124 -17.89 3.55 3.79
C LEU A 124 -16.69 3.24 2.89
N PHE A 125 -16.79 3.58 1.60
CA PHE A 125 -15.71 3.42 0.64
C PHE A 125 -14.49 4.28 0.99
N ILE A 126 -14.71 5.54 1.39
CA ILE A 126 -13.63 6.44 1.83
C ILE A 126 -12.92 5.89 3.06
N VAL A 127 -13.67 5.36 4.04
CA VAL A 127 -13.07 4.72 5.23
C VAL A 127 -12.16 3.56 4.84
N PHE A 128 -12.59 2.68 3.93
CA PHE A 128 -11.76 1.57 3.44
C PHE A 128 -10.51 2.08 2.71
N LEU A 129 -10.63 3.10 1.85
CA LEU A 129 -9.47 3.70 1.17
C LEU A 129 -8.44 4.23 2.16
N ILE A 130 -8.89 4.98 3.16
CA ILE A 130 -8.02 5.52 4.21
C ILE A 130 -7.31 4.37 4.94
N CYS A 131 -8.02 3.34 5.36
CA CYS A 131 -7.43 2.17 6.03
C CYS A 131 -6.38 1.48 5.15
N TYR A 132 -6.65 1.28 3.87
CA TYR A 132 -5.69 0.66 2.96
C TYR A 132 -4.45 1.54 2.73
N CYS A 133 -4.62 2.85 2.63
CA CYS A 133 -3.51 3.80 2.58
C CYS A 133 -2.62 3.70 3.82
N TRP A 134 -3.20 3.64 5.01
CA TRP A 134 -2.46 3.46 6.25
C TRP A 134 -1.66 2.15 6.27
N PHE A 135 -2.27 1.02 5.87
CA PHE A 135 -1.55 -0.24 5.80
C PHE A 135 -0.38 -0.19 4.81
N MET A 136 -0.56 0.42 3.64
CA MET A 136 0.54 0.57 2.68
C MET A 136 1.68 1.43 3.23
N LEU A 137 1.36 2.51 3.96
CA LEU A 137 2.36 3.34 4.63
C LEU A 137 3.11 2.57 5.71
N ILE A 138 2.42 1.79 6.54
CA ILE A 138 3.05 0.94 7.55
C ILE A 138 4.00 -0.05 6.90
N MET A 139 3.56 -0.72 5.83
CA MET A 139 4.37 -1.70 5.13
C MET A 139 5.63 -1.10 4.52
N SER A 140 5.51 0.00 3.79
CA SER A 140 6.65 0.65 3.12
C SER A 140 7.53 1.42 4.10
N GLY A 141 6.92 2.05 5.10
CA GLY A 141 7.61 2.83 6.13
C GLY A 141 8.47 1.98 7.04
N SER A 142 8.00 0.80 7.44
CA SER A 142 8.74 -0.10 8.34
C SER A 142 10.11 -0.49 7.78
N VAL A 143 10.21 -0.78 6.48
CA VAL A 143 11.50 -1.11 5.83
C VAL A 143 12.44 0.09 5.81
N SER A 144 11.92 1.29 5.52
CA SER A 144 12.73 2.51 5.55
C SER A 144 13.21 2.86 6.96
N CYS A 145 12.35 2.68 7.97
CA CYS A 145 12.72 2.89 9.37
C CYS A 145 13.90 2.00 9.77
N ALA A 146 13.90 0.72 9.36
CA ALA A 146 15.04 -0.16 9.59
C ALA A 146 16.34 0.40 8.99
N GLY A 147 16.29 0.99 7.78
CA GLY A 147 17.45 1.65 7.17
C GLY A 147 17.96 2.83 8.01
N PHE A 148 17.07 3.69 8.52
CA PHE A 148 17.49 4.82 9.38
C PHE A 148 18.00 4.38 10.74
N ILE A 149 17.46 3.34 11.35
CA ILE A 149 17.97 2.74 12.58
C ILE A 149 19.39 2.22 12.35
N LYS A 150 19.65 1.58 11.21
CA LYS A 150 20.98 1.09 10.86
C LYS A 150 21.99 2.22 10.66
N GLU A 151 21.60 3.32 10.01
CA GLU A 151 22.43 4.51 9.87
C GLU A 151 22.78 5.14 11.23
N TYR A 152 21.82 5.15 12.15
CA TYR A 152 22.06 5.60 13.51
C TYR A 152 23.03 4.66 14.25
N SER A 153 22.83 3.35 14.15
CA SER A 153 23.71 2.36 14.80
C SER A 153 25.15 2.38 14.27
N ALA A 154 25.35 2.91 13.07
CA ALA A 154 26.67 3.12 12.47
C ALA A 154 27.25 4.52 12.75
N ASP A 155 26.66 5.28 13.67
CA ASP A 155 27.03 6.66 14.04
C ASP A 155 27.03 7.67 12.88
N ASN A 156 26.35 7.33 11.79
CA ASN A 156 26.28 8.17 10.59
C ASN A 156 25.26 9.31 10.72
N ILE A 157 24.26 9.17 11.58
CA ILE A 157 23.23 10.20 11.85
C ILE A 157 22.95 10.34 13.34
N LYS A 158 22.59 11.57 13.75
CA LYS A 158 22.18 11.85 15.13
C LYS A 158 20.82 11.23 15.45
N PHE A 159 20.57 10.86 16.70
CA PHE A 159 19.32 10.27 17.19
C PHE A 159 18.06 11.06 16.77
N ILE A 160 18.07 12.38 16.97
CA ILE A 160 16.94 13.25 16.59
C ILE A 160 16.65 13.15 15.09
N LYS A 161 17.71 13.16 14.26
CA LYS A 161 17.57 13.03 12.79
C LYS A 161 17.01 11.66 12.41
N MET A 162 17.41 10.60 13.09
CA MET A 162 16.87 9.25 12.90
C MET A 162 15.37 9.22 13.20
N ILE A 163 14.93 9.75 14.35
CA ILE A 163 13.51 9.79 14.73
C ILE A 163 12.69 10.58 13.71
N ILE A 164 13.12 11.80 13.38
CA ILE A 164 12.41 12.64 12.40
C ILE A 164 12.30 11.92 11.06
N SER A 165 13.40 11.34 10.58
CA SER A 165 13.41 10.61 9.31
C SER A 165 12.49 9.38 9.35
N ALA A 166 12.42 8.66 10.47
CA ALA A 166 11.55 7.51 10.65
C ALA A 166 10.06 7.92 10.66
N VAL A 167 9.71 8.98 11.39
CA VAL A 167 8.31 9.48 11.45
C VAL A 167 7.82 9.95 10.08
N ILE A 168 8.66 10.66 9.33
CA ILE A 168 8.30 11.15 7.99
C ILE A 168 8.05 10.00 7.01
N GLN A 169 8.57 8.77 7.27
CA GLN A 169 8.30 7.61 6.41
C GLN A 169 6.80 7.21 6.38
N PHE A 170 6.00 7.73 7.31
CA PHE A 170 4.54 7.50 7.34
C PHE A 170 3.74 8.65 6.72
N ILE A 171 4.40 9.62 6.08
CA ILE A 171 3.75 10.71 5.34
C ILE A 171 3.85 10.41 3.84
N PRO A 172 2.72 10.21 3.14
CA PRO A 172 2.72 9.90 1.71
C PRO A 172 3.53 10.94 0.92
N PHE A 173 4.19 10.51 -0.14
CA PHE A 173 5.01 11.30 -1.07
C PHE A 173 6.31 11.87 -0.48
N ILE A 174 6.30 12.43 0.73
CA ILE A 174 7.51 12.97 1.38
C ILE A 174 8.47 11.82 1.74
N ASP A 175 7.92 10.70 2.12
CA ASP A 175 8.65 9.49 2.50
C ASP A 175 9.57 8.96 1.40
N ILE A 176 9.13 8.99 0.14
CA ILE A 176 9.94 8.51 -1.01
C ILE A 176 11.10 9.46 -1.30
N VAL A 177 10.87 10.78 -1.13
CA VAL A 177 11.91 11.79 -1.34
C VAL A 177 13.01 11.65 -0.30
N ILE A 178 12.66 11.45 0.97
CA ILE A 178 13.64 11.32 2.06
C ILE A 178 14.40 10.01 1.97
N ALA A 179 13.72 8.90 1.66
CA ALA A 179 14.40 7.63 1.41
C ALA A 179 15.37 7.72 0.22
N GLY A 180 14.96 8.40 -0.85
CA GLY A 180 15.79 8.67 -2.02
C GLY A 180 17.03 9.50 -1.71
N LYS A 181 16.88 10.58 -0.94
CA LYS A 181 18.03 11.40 -0.48
C LYS A 181 18.99 10.59 0.39
N CYS A 182 18.48 9.74 1.28
CA CYS A 182 19.31 8.85 2.08
C CYS A 182 20.13 7.91 1.20
N LEU A 183 19.49 7.24 0.24
CA LEU A 183 20.19 6.33 -0.69
C LEU A 183 21.25 7.06 -1.52
N THR A 184 20.95 8.27 -2.00
CA THR A 184 21.93 9.07 -2.77
C THR A 184 23.14 9.40 -1.91
N ASN A 185 22.95 9.84 -0.67
CA ASN A 185 24.03 10.16 0.24
C ASN A 185 24.92 8.93 0.54
N LEU A 186 24.33 7.73 0.61
CA LEU A 186 25.07 6.49 0.85
C LEU A 186 25.98 6.10 -0.34
N LYS A 187 25.58 6.45 -1.57
CA LYS A 187 26.41 6.18 -2.78
C LYS A 187 27.63 7.09 -2.91
N TYR A 188 27.62 8.25 -2.28
CA TYR A 188 28.73 9.20 -2.32
C TYR A 188 29.65 9.13 -1.09
N ARG A 189 29.42 8.19 -0.19
CA ARG A 189 30.33 7.82 0.92
C ARG A 189 31.20 6.65 0.54
#